data_0bdcda3ad9890c13821327538ce96a1e
#
_entry.id   0bdcda3ad9890c13821327538ce96a1e
#
_cell.length_a   1.000
_cell.length_b   1.000
_cell.length_c   1.000
_cell.angle_alpha   90.00
_cell.angle_beta   90.00
_cell.angle_gamma   90.00
#
_symmetry.space_group_name_H-M   'P 1'
#
loop_
_entity.id
_entity.type
_entity.pdbx_description
1 polymer ?
#
loop_
_entity_poly.entity_id
_entity_poly.type
_entity_poly.pdbx_seq_one_letter_code
_entity_poly.pdbx_strand_id
1 'polypeptide(L)'
;MSRIPITKEGEIILKERLTKLKFVDRPQISEAIAEARAHGDLKENAEYHAAKEQQGLTEAKINELEHALANAQVIDVRELPKTGKVVFGATIKLYNLDSDESISYRIVGNLESDPANGMISIDTPIGRGLIGKSIGDEVSIETPSGKLNFEIEEVEHI
;
A
#
# COMPACT_ATOMS: atom_id res chain seq x y z
N MET A 1 -9.13 -16.71 -11.00
CA MET A 1 -8.19 -16.00 -10.15
C MET A 1 -8.55 -14.52 -10.10
N SER A 2 -8.67 -13.98 -8.91
CA SER A 2 -8.95 -12.56 -8.77
C SER A 2 -7.69 -11.74 -9.02
N ARG A 3 -7.83 -10.65 -9.74
CA ARG A 3 -6.74 -9.71 -9.96
C ARG A 3 -6.67 -8.71 -8.82
N ILE A 4 -5.46 -8.27 -8.51
CA ILE A 4 -5.20 -7.32 -7.44
C ILE A 4 -5.11 -5.93 -8.08
N PRO A 5 -5.98 -4.98 -7.71
CA PRO A 5 -5.89 -3.64 -8.28
C PRO A 5 -4.66 -2.90 -7.77
N ILE A 6 -3.98 -2.23 -8.67
CA ILE A 6 -2.79 -1.44 -8.38
C ILE A 6 -2.81 -0.20 -9.26
N THR A 7 -2.39 0.95 -8.73
CA THR A 7 -2.28 2.14 -9.55
C THR A 7 -1.07 2.04 -10.47
N LYS A 8 -1.09 2.79 -11.56
CA LYS A 8 0.03 2.83 -12.50
C LYS A 8 1.32 3.28 -11.82
N GLU A 9 1.24 4.28 -10.96
CA GLU A 9 2.38 4.78 -10.18
C GLU A 9 2.85 3.73 -9.19
N GLY A 10 1.93 3.03 -8.55
CA GLY A 10 2.23 1.96 -7.60
C GLY A 10 2.95 0.80 -8.25
N GLU A 11 2.59 0.44 -9.46
CA GLU A 11 3.31 -0.62 -10.19
C GLU A 11 4.78 -0.28 -10.35
N ILE A 12 5.07 0.96 -10.74
CA ILE A 12 6.45 1.43 -10.91
C ILE A 12 7.21 1.35 -9.58
N ILE A 13 6.62 1.85 -8.52
CA ILE A 13 7.25 1.85 -7.18
C ILE A 13 7.51 0.44 -6.68
N LEU A 14 6.53 -0.46 -6.84
CA LEU A 14 6.68 -1.84 -6.38
C LEU A 14 7.74 -2.61 -7.18
N LYS A 15 7.83 -2.35 -8.48
CA LYS A 15 8.90 -2.94 -9.32
C LYS A 15 10.27 -2.46 -8.89
N GLU A 16 10.41 -1.19 -8.56
CA GLU A 16 11.66 -0.62 -8.05
C GLU A 16 12.05 -1.24 -6.71
N ARG A 17 11.09 -1.39 -5.80
CA ARG A 17 11.31 -2.05 -4.50
C ARG A 17 11.76 -3.50 -4.68
N LEU A 18 11.10 -4.22 -5.57
CA LEU A 18 11.45 -5.62 -5.85
C LEU A 18 12.87 -5.72 -6.39
N THR A 19 13.24 -4.86 -7.32
CA THR A 19 14.58 -4.81 -7.88
C THR A 19 15.63 -4.56 -6.79
N LYS A 20 15.37 -3.60 -5.90
CA LYS A 20 16.28 -3.31 -4.80
C LYS A 20 16.42 -4.50 -3.85
N LEU A 21 15.32 -5.13 -3.49
CA LEU A 21 15.34 -6.30 -2.61
C LEU A 21 16.16 -7.44 -3.20
N LYS A 22 16.02 -7.71 -4.50
CA LYS A 22 16.72 -8.82 -5.17
C LYS A 22 18.18 -8.55 -5.45
N PHE A 23 18.54 -7.33 -5.83
CA PHE A 23 19.86 -7.01 -6.35
C PHE A 23 20.73 -6.16 -5.42
N VAL A 24 20.16 -5.58 -4.37
CA VAL A 24 20.88 -4.82 -3.36
C VAL A 24 20.79 -5.50 -1.99
N ASP A 25 19.59 -5.65 -1.46
CA ASP A 25 19.39 -6.16 -0.10
C ASP A 25 19.78 -7.63 0.04
N ARG A 26 19.33 -8.47 -0.89
CA ARG A 26 19.63 -9.91 -0.85
C ARG A 26 21.15 -10.21 -0.87
N PRO A 27 21.95 -9.61 -1.77
CA PRO A 27 23.39 -9.81 -1.74
C PRO A 27 24.07 -9.30 -0.46
N GLN A 28 23.63 -8.15 0.05
CA GLN A 28 24.18 -7.59 1.30
C GLN A 28 23.91 -8.51 2.49
N ILE A 29 22.72 -9.11 2.53
CA ILE A 29 22.36 -10.05 3.60
C ILE A 29 23.17 -11.32 3.50
N SER A 30 23.38 -11.84 2.27
CA SER A 30 24.23 -13.01 2.06
C SER A 30 25.65 -12.76 2.53
N GLU A 31 26.20 -11.59 2.28
CA GLU A 31 27.52 -11.18 2.74
C GLU A 31 27.55 -11.07 4.28
N ALA A 32 26.52 -10.49 4.88
CA ALA A 32 26.40 -10.38 6.35
C ALA A 32 26.35 -11.76 7.00
N ILE A 33 25.66 -12.71 6.40
CA ILE A 33 25.63 -14.10 6.89
C ILE A 33 27.02 -14.72 6.83
N ALA A 34 27.73 -14.55 5.71
CA ALA A 34 29.08 -15.09 5.53
C ALA A 34 30.05 -14.51 6.57
N GLU A 35 30.00 -13.20 6.80
CA GLU A 35 30.84 -12.54 7.81
C GLU A 35 30.52 -13.05 9.22
N ALA A 36 29.22 -13.19 9.56
CA ALA A 36 28.81 -13.67 10.87
C ALA A 36 29.27 -15.11 11.11
N ARG A 37 29.21 -15.96 10.07
CA ARG A 37 29.69 -17.35 10.17
C ARG A 37 31.19 -17.43 10.43
N ALA A 38 31.94 -16.48 9.92
CA ALA A 38 33.40 -16.42 10.11
C ALA A 38 33.78 -16.17 11.57
N HIS A 39 32.87 -15.66 12.41
CA HIS A 39 33.13 -15.42 13.84
C HIS A 39 33.00 -16.68 14.71
N GLY A 40 32.66 -17.83 14.15
CA GLY A 40 32.70 -19.12 14.83
C GLY A 40 31.35 -19.70 15.19
N ASP A 41 31.04 -19.86 16.46
CA ASP A 41 29.83 -20.56 16.93
C ASP A 41 28.54 -19.97 16.37
N LEU A 42 27.76 -20.79 15.67
CA LEU A 42 26.50 -20.38 15.08
C LEU A 42 25.35 -20.33 16.07
N LYS A 43 25.42 -21.18 17.11
CA LYS A 43 24.34 -21.30 18.09
C LYS A 43 24.17 -20.06 18.97
N GLU A 44 25.28 -19.44 19.35
CA GLU A 44 25.31 -18.27 20.24
C GLU A 44 25.69 -16.99 19.50
N ASN A 45 25.75 -17.04 18.19
CA ASN A 45 26.15 -15.92 17.35
C ASN A 45 24.93 -15.03 17.05
N ALA A 46 24.78 -13.94 17.81
CA ALA A 46 23.66 -13.02 17.65
C ALA A 46 23.65 -12.36 16.26
N GLU A 47 24.81 -12.05 15.70
CA GLU A 47 24.92 -11.45 14.38
C GLU A 47 24.43 -12.41 13.29
N TYR A 48 24.78 -13.68 13.41
CA TYR A 48 24.31 -14.72 12.49
C TYR A 48 22.79 -14.86 12.55
N HIS A 49 22.22 -14.93 13.74
CA HIS A 49 20.77 -15.08 13.93
C HIS A 49 20.02 -13.86 13.40
N ALA A 50 20.53 -12.65 13.65
CA ALA A 50 19.93 -11.42 13.13
C ALA A 50 19.95 -11.38 11.60
N ALA A 51 21.07 -11.77 11.00
CA ALA A 51 21.21 -11.81 9.52
C ALA A 51 20.26 -12.85 8.90
N LYS A 52 20.12 -14.02 9.53
CA LYS A 52 19.20 -15.07 9.08
C LYS A 52 17.75 -14.63 9.17
N GLU A 53 17.38 -13.93 10.24
CA GLU A 53 16.04 -13.36 10.40
C GLU A 53 15.77 -12.33 9.30
N GLN A 54 16.72 -11.44 9.05
CA GLN A 54 16.60 -10.44 7.99
C GLN A 54 16.47 -11.11 6.62
N GLN A 55 17.18 -12.21 6.37
CA GLN A 55 17.05 -12.97 5.13
C GLN A 55 15.62 -13.49 4.96
N GLY A 56 15.05 -14.07 6.02
CA GLY A 56 13.67 -14.58 5.97
C GLY A 56 12.67 -13.50 5.68
N LEU A 57 12.78 -12.34 6.32
CA LEU A 57 11.89 -11.20 6.10
C LEU A 57 12.01 -10.67 4.67
N THR A 58 13.23 -10.60 4.15
CA THR A 58 13.48 -10.12 2.79
C THR A 58 12.91 -11.08 1.75
N GLU A 59 13.11 -12.39 1.90
CA GLU A 59 12.56 -13.38 0.98
C GLU A 59 11.02 -13.38 1.01
N ALA A 60 10.41 -13.22 2.19
CA ALA A 60 8.96 -13.11 2.31
C ALA A 60 8.44 -11.87 1.57
N LYS A 61 9.15 -10.75 1.68
CA LYS A 61 8.75 -9.51 0.99
C LYS A 61 8.91 -9.64 -0.52
N ILE A 62 9.97 -10.27 -0.99
CA ILE A 62 10.17 -10.55 -2.42
C ILE A 62 9.01 -11.38 -2.97
N ASN A 63 8.65 -12.46 -2.27
CA ASN A 63 7.55 -13.33 -2.69
C ASN A 63 6.22 -12.59 -2.72
N GLU A 64 5.96 -11.75 -1.73
CA GLU A 64 4.74 -10.92 -1.67
C GLU A 64 4.64 -9.98 -2.86
N LEU A 65 5.74 -9.27 -3.16
CA LEU A 65 5.77 -8.32 -4.28
C LEU A 65 5.68 -9.03 -5.64
N GLU A 66 6.38 -10.15 -5.81
CA GLU A 66 6.31 -10.94 -7.04
C GLU A 66 4.89 -11.47 -7.29
N HIS A 67 4.24 -11.97 -6.24
CA HIS A 67 2.86 -12.44 -6.33
C HIS A 67 1.90 -11.31 -6.70
N ALA A 68 2.03 -10.17 -6.03
CA ALA A 68 1.17 -9.02 -6.29
C ALA A 68 1.33 -8.49 -7.71
N LEU A 69 2.57 -8.37 -8.19
CA LEU A 69 2.85 -7.89 -9.55
C LEU A 69 2.40 -8.87 -10.62
N ALA A 70 2.52 -10.17 -10.36
CA ALA A 70 2.08 -11.21 -11.30
C ALA A 70 0.55 -11.24 -11.44
N ASN A 71 -0.18 -10.86 -10.40
CA ASN A 71 -1.65 -10.86 -10.38
C ASN A 71 -2.25 -9.46 -10.44
N ALA A 72 -1.45 -8.45 -10.77
CA ALA A 72 -1.89 -7.06 -10.76
C ALA A 72 -2.83 -6.76 -11.94
N GLN A 73 -3.85 -5.97 -11.62
CA GLN A 73 -4.62 -5.23 -12.61
C GLN A 73 -4.21 -3.77 -12.47
N VAL A 74 -3.43 -3.28 -13.42
CA VAL A 74 -2.92 -1.91 -13.39
C VAL A 74 -4.00 -0.94 -13.86
N ILE A 75 -4.31 0.05 -13.04
CA ILE A 75 -5.34 1.03 -13.32
C ILE A 75 -4.70 2.42 -13.36
N ASP A 76 -4.86 3.09 -14.51
CA ASP A 76 -4.50 4.51 -14.63
C ASP A 76 -5.79 5.32 -14.46
N VAL A 77 -5.97 5.93 -13.30
CA VAL A 77 -7.19 6.66 -12.98
C VAL A 77 -7.44 7.83 -13.95
N ARG A 78 -6.38 8.38 -14.53
CA ARG A 78 -6.51 9.49 -15.48
C ARG A 78 -7.21 9.08 -16.78
N GLU A 79 -7.20 7.79 -17.10
CA GLU A 79 -7.87 7.23 -18.29
C GLU A 79 -9.32 6.82 -18.01
N LEU A 80 -9.75 6.82 -16.75
CA LEU A 80 -11.12 6.47 -16.39
C LEU A 80 -12.08 7.64 -16.63
N PRO A 81 -13.35 7.36 -16.97
CA PRO A 81 -14.34 8.42 -17.13
C PRO A 81 -14.53 9.26 -15.86
N LYS A 82 -14.55 10.58 -16.02
CA LYS A 82 -14.71 11.52 -14.91
C LYS A 82 -16.19 11.78 -14.67
N THR A 83 -16.84 10.85 -13.95
CA THR A 83 -18.28 10.90 -13.70
C THR A 83 -18.65 11.51 -12.35
N GLY A 84 -17.65 11.89 -11.54
CA GLY A 84 -17.89 12.32 -10.17
C GLY A 84 -18.02 11.18 -9.18
N LYS A 85 -17.96 9.93 -9.65
CA LYS A 85 -17.95 8.74 -8.79
C LYS A 85 -16.57 8.43 -8.27
N VAL A 86 -16.53 7.94 -7.04
CA VAL A 86 -15.28 7.47 -6.44
C VAL A 86 -14.91 6.13 -7.08
N VAL A 87 -13.77 6.11 -7.74
CA VAL A 87 -13.20 4.92 -8.38
C VAL A 87 -11.81 4.64 -7.79
N PHE A 88 -11.31 3.42 -8.02
CA PHE A 88 -9.96 3.05 -7.59
C PHE A 88 -8.92 4.01 -8.19
N GLY A 89 -7.98 4.46 -7.36
CA GLY A 89 -6.93 5.38 -7.77
C GLY A 89 -7.31 6.86 -7.69
N ALA A 90 -8.59 7.17 -7.47
CA ALA A 90 -9.05 8.56 -7.36
C ALA A 90 -8.60 9.20 -6.06
N THR A 91 -8.40 10.51 -6.11
CA THR A 91 -8.14 11.34 -4.93
C THR A 91 -9.44 12.04 -4.54
N ILE A 92 -9.87 11.82 -3.30
CA ILE A 92 -11.16 12.30 -2.81
C ILE A 92 -10.94 13.34 -1.75
N LYS A 93 -11.55 14.50 -1.93
CA LYS A 93 -11.59 15.53 -0.90
C LYS A 93 -12.86 15.34 -0.07
N LEU A 94 -12.68 15.13 1.23
CA LEU A 94 -13.75 14.88 2.18
C LEU A 94 -13.87 16.02 3.18
N TYR A 95 -15.09 16.34 3.54
CA TYR A 95 -15.39 17.24 4.65
C TYR A 95 -15.94 16.40 5.80
N ASN A 96 -15.27 16.46 6.95
CA ASN A 96 -15.75 15.78 8.15
C ASN A 96 -16.86 16.59 8.79
N LEU A 97 -18.07 16.04 8.78
CA LEU A 97 -19.26 16.74 9.27
C LEU A 97 -19.25 16.96 10.79
N ASP A 98 -18.50 16.17 11.53
CA ASP A 98 -18.42 16.25 12.99
C ASP A 98 -17.34 17.21 13.47
N SER A 99 -16.20 17.26 12.80
CA SER A 99 -15.04 18.08 13.20
C SER A 99 -14.87 19.35 12.40
N ASP A 100 -15.65 19.54 11.32
CA ASP A 100 -15.56 20.66 10.39
C ASP A 100 -14.18 20.79 9.73
N GLU A 101 -13.48 19.66 9.55
CA GLU A 101 -12.18 19.62 8.91
C GLU A 101 -12.25 18.93 7.55
N SER A 102 -11.42 19.41 6.61
CA SER A 102 -11.26 18.78 5.30
C SER A 102 -10.04 17.87 5.30
N ILE A 103 -10.15 16.74 4.61
CA ILE A 103 -9.04 15.80 4.45
C ILE A 103 -9.12 15.21 3.04
N SER A 104 -7.97 14.91 2.46
CA SER A 104 -7.90 14.26 1.16
C SER A 104 -7.30 12.87 1.28
N TYR A 105 -7.94 11.90 0.64
CA TYR A 105 -7.43 10.52 0.56
C TYR A 105 -7.35 10.08 -0.89
N ARG A 106 -6.33 9.30 -1.19
CA ARG A 106 -6.26 8.57 -2.46
C ARG A 106 -6.49 7.10 -2.16
N ILE A 107 -7.38 6.45 -2.91
CA ILE A 107 -7.66 5.02 -2.75
C ILE A 107 -6.73 4.21 -3.63
N VAL A 108 -5.91 3.38 -2.99
CA VAL A 108 -4.86 2.61 -3.65
C VAL A 108 -4.94 1.13 -3.26
N GLY A 109 -4.05 0.30 -3.81
CA GLY A 109 -3.95 -1.10 -3.42
C GLY A 109 -3.25 -1.27 -2.06
N ASN A 110 -3.39 -2.46 -1.47
CA ASN A 110 -2.84 -2.75 -0.14
C ASN A 110 -1.34 -2.47 0.00
N LEU A 111 -0.56 -2.85 -1.01
CA LEU A 111 0.90 -2.68 -0.96
C LEU A 111 1.35 -1.25 -1.24
N GLU A 112 0.45 -0.41 -1.75
CA GLU A 112 0.71 1.00 -2.02
C GLU A 112 0.30 1.90 -0.86
N SER A 113 -0.41 1.35 0.12
CA SER A 113 -0.99 2.10 1.23
C SER A 113 0.07 2.85 2.03
N ASP A 114 -0.21 4.12 2.29
CA ASP A 114 0.63 4.99 3.10
C ASP A 114 -0.28 6.04 3.76
N PRO A 115 -0.94 5.68 4.87
CA PRO A 115 -1.91 6.56 5.52
C PRO A 115 -1.36 7.92 5.92
N ALA A 116 -0.08 7.99 6.28
CA ALA A 116 0.55 9.26 6.65
C ALA A 116 0.56 10.27 5.49
N ASN A 117 0.57 9.77 4.25
CA ASN A 117 0.53 10.59 3.03
C ASN A 117 -0.85 10.56 2.36
N GLY A 118 -1.88 10.16 3.08
CA GLY A 118 -3.25 10.16 2.57
C GLY A 118 -3.57 9.05 1.58
N MET A 119 -2.71 8.04 1.45
CA MET A 119 -2.92 6.90 0.56
C MET A 119 -3.50 5.74 1.35
N ILE A 120 -4.78 5.50 1.20
CA ILE A 120 -5.49 4.46 1.95
C ILE A 120 -5.81 3.26 1.06
N SER A 121 -5.72 2.08 1.66
CA SER A 121 -6.05 0.84 0.94
C SER A 121 -7.55 0.76 0.67
N ILE A 122 -7.89 0.26 -0.52
CA ILE A 122 -9.28 -0.03 -0.91
C ILE A 122 -9.96 -1.01 0.07
N ASP A 123 -9.19 -1.82 0.78
CA ASP A 123 -9.71 -2.79 1.73
C ASP A 123 -9.98 -2.22 3.13
N THR A 124 -9.62 -0.96 3.38
CA THR A 124 -9.94 -0.30 4.65
C THR A 124 -11.42 0.06 4.73
N PRO A 125 -11.97 0.24 5.95
CA PRO A 125 -13.35 0.70 6.10
C PRO A 125 -13.65 1.99 5.34
N ILE A 126 -12.73 2.96 5.38
CA ILE A 126 -12.89 4.24 4.66
C ILE A 126 -12.88 4.00 3.15
N GLY A 127 -11.91 3.24 2.65
CA GLY A 127 -11.83 2.92 1.22
C GLY A 127 -13.06 2.22 0.70
N ARG A 128 -13.53 1.20 1.42
CA ARG A 128 -14.76 0.47 1.05
C ARG A 128 -16.00 1.34 1.11
N GLY A 129 -16.07 2.21 2.10
CA GLY A 129 -17.23 3.09 2.29
C GLY A 129 -17.34 4.17 1.23
N LEU A 130 -16.23 4.58 0.64
CA LEU A 130 -16.20 5.64 -0.37
C LEU A 130 -16.40 5.14 -1.79
N ILE A 131 -15.92 3.94 -2.12
CA ILE A 131 -16.02 3.40 -3.49
C ILE A 131 -17.46 3.37 -3.96
N GLY A 132 -17.71 3.89 -5.15
CA GLY A 132 -19.03 3.93 -5.76
C GLY A 132 -19.91 5.09 -5.34
N LYS A 133 -19.47 5.87 -4.35
CA LYS A 133 -20.18 7.10 -3.95
C LYS A 133 -19.85 8.22 -4.94
N SER A 134 -20.61 9.30 -4.87
CA SER A 134 -20.48 10.41 -5.81
C SER A 134 -20.26 11.74 -5.09
N ILE A 135 -19.75 12.73 -5.80
CA ILE A 135 -19.64 14.10 -5.31
C ILE A 135 -20.97 14.55 -4.75
N GLY A 136 -20.96 15.13 -3.57
CA GLY A 136 -22.14 15.60 -2.86
C GLY A 136 -22.79 14.58 -1.94
N ASP A 137 -22.38 13.30 -2.02
CA ASP A 137 -22.91 12.28 -1.13
C ASP A 137 -22.37 12.46 0.28
N GLU A 138 -23.26 12.21 1.26
CA GLU A 138 -22.87 12.09 2.66
C GLU A 138 -22.70 10.61 2.97
N VAL A 139 -21.60 10.24 3.59
CA VAL A 139 -21.29 8.84 3.92
C VAL A 139 -20.99 8.71 5.40
N SER A 140 -21.50 7.63 6.00
CA SER A 140 -21.18 7.26 7.38
C SER A 140 -20.35 5.97 7.33
N ILE A 141 -19.17 6.02 7.93
CA ILE A 141 -18.22 4.91 7.90
C ILE A 141 -17.91 4.50 9.32
N GLU A 142 -18.12 3.24 9.63
CA GLU A 142 -17.75 2.67 10.93
C GLU A 142 -16.29 2.23 10.89
N THR A 143 -15.51 2.72 11.85
CA THR A 143 -14.11 2.36 12.01
C THR A 143 -13.89 1.82 13.43
N PRO A 144 -12.77 1.12 13.69
CA PRO A 144 -12.47 0.65 15.06
C PRO A 144 -12.41 1.78 16.09
N SER A 145 -12.09 3.01 15.66
CA SER A 145 -12.03 4.16 16.56
C SER A 145 -13.35 4.96 16.64
N GLY A 146 -14.39 4.52 15.93
CA GLY A 146 -15.70 5.15 15.97
C GLY A 146 -16.29 5.41 14.60
N LYS A 147 -17.45 6.05 14.59
CA LYS A 147 -18.17 6.37 13.37
C LYS A 147 -17.71 7.71 12.81
N LEU A 148 -17.40 7.74 11.52
CA LEU A 148 -17.00 8.96 10.81
C LEU A 148 -18.09 9.34 9.81
N ASN A 149 -18.44 10.61 9.78
CA ASN A 149 -19.42 11.16 8.84
C ASN A 149 -18.75 12.17 7.93
N PHE A 150 -18.77 11.89 6.63
CA PHE A 150 -18.12 12.73 5.62
C PHE A 150 -19.09 13.16 4.54
N GLU A 151 -18.81 14.31 3.95
CA GLU A 151 -19.39 14.74 2.68
C GLU A 151 -18.30 14.68 1.62
N ILE A 152 -18.59 14.11 0.46
CA ILE A 152 -17.65 14.05 -0.66
C ILE A 152 -17.69 15.38 -1.40
N GLU A 153 -16.63 16.17 -1.27
CA GLU A 153 -16.56 17.50 -1.90
C GLU A 153 -16.04 17.43 -3.33
N GLU A 154 -15.00 16.63 -3.56
CA GLU A 154 -14.35 16.50 -4.87
C GLU A 154 -13.86 15.09 -5.09
N VAL A 155 -13.88 14.67 -6.36
CA VAL A 155 -13.27 13.40 -6.82
C VAL A 155 -12.36 13.76 -7.98
N GLU A 156 -11.05 13.59 -7.79
CA GLU A 156 -10.04 13.94 -8.78
C GLU A 156 -9.35 12.71 -9.34
N HIS A 157 -9.09 12.73 -10.64
CA HIS A 157 -8.37 11.66 -11.36
C HIS A 157 -6.94 12.12 -11.66
N ILE A 158 -6.14 12.25 -10.62
CA ILE A 158 -4.77 12.77 -10.73
C ILE A 158 -3.70 11.77 -10.32
#